data_ed2353a0d59e4561625d6998a4d87536
#
_entry.id   ed2353a0d59e4561625d6998a4d87536
#
_cell.length_a   1.000
_cell.length_b   1.000
_cell.length_c   1.000
_cell.angle_alpha   90.00
_cell.angle_beta   90.00
_cell.angle_gamma   90.00
#
_symmetry.space_group_name_H-M   'P 1'
#
loop_
_entity.id
_entity.type
_entity.pdbx_description
1 polymer ?
#
loop_
_entity_poly.entity_id
_entity_poly.type
_entity_poly.pdbx_seq_one_letter_code
_entity_poly.pdbx_strand_id
1 'polypeptide(L)'
;TEIFLELQQRGAYNINLVSPTPFVPQIIRALDIAKPRLTIPVVYNTGGYERVETLRALEGYVDIYLPDVKYYSDELAVELSQAPHYFETAMNAVAEMVRQTGSPAFSGDMLKKGVIVRHLVLPYHYRDSVEVIKRVGERFGKHVLFSLMSQYTPFWKAKDIPQLNRRITTFEYRKALDAVYEAGLEGFMQERSSAREEYTPDFDLSGI
;
A
#
# COMPACT_ATOMS: atom_id res chain seq x y z
N THR A 1 6.86 20.40 -8.86
CA THR A 1 6.05 20.58 -10.10
C THR A 1 6.84 20.17 -11.33
N GLU A 2 8.03 20.71 -11.54
CA GLU A 2 8.90 20.42 -12.71
C GLU A 2 9.20 18.93 -12.83
N ILE A 3 9.60 18.28 -11.73
CA ILE A 3 9.88 16.84 -11.67
C ILE A 3 8.69 16.00 -12.17
N PHE A 4 7.45 16.33 -11.80
CA PHE A 4 6.26 15.59 -12.24
C PHE A 4 6.09 15.64 -13.77
N LEU A 5 6.28 16.81 -14.34
CA LEU A 5 6.15 17.02 -15.79
C LEU A 5 7.31 16.41 -16.56
N GLU A 6 8.53 16.45 -15.99
CA GLU A 6 9.70 15.80 -16.58
C GLU A 6 9.54 14.27 -16.57
N LEU A 7 9.10 13.67 -15.47
CA LEU A 7 8.83 12.23 -15.41
C LEU A 7 7.78 11.82 -16.46
N GLN A 8 6.70 12.60 -16.60
CA GLN A 8 5.71 12.38 -17.65
C GLN A 8 6.33 12.45 -19.05
N GLN A 9 7.17 13.44 -19.34
CA GLN A 9 7.87 13.58 -20.64
C GLN A 9 8.82 12.42 -20.92
N ARG A 10 9.41 11.84 -19.87
CA ARG A 10 10.27 10.64 -19.98
C ARG A 10 9.46 9.34 -20.14
N GLY A 11 8.12 9.42 -20.20
CA GLY A 11 7.24 8.27 -20.42
C GLY A 11 6.86 7.49 -19.15
N ALA A 12 6.97 8.10 -17.97
CA ALA A 12 6.47 7.49 -16.75
C ALA A 12 4.97 7.19 -16.84
N TYR A 13 4.53 6.05 -16.34
CA TYR A 13 3.11 5.64 -16.36
C TYR A 13 2.27 6.32 -15.27
N ASN A 14 2.90 6.80 -14.22
CA ASN A 14 2.26 7.49 -13.09
C ASN A 14 3.30 8.33 -12.32
N ILE A 15 2.81 9.20 -11.43
CA ILE A 15 3.62 9.87 -10.39
C ILE A 15 3.37 9.16 -9.07
N ASN A 16 4.34 8.39 -8.59
CA ASN A 16 4.23 7.64 -7.34
C ASN A 16 4.82 8.44 -6.16
N LEU A 17 3.94 8.95 -5.31
CA LEU A 17 4.29 9.67 -4.10
C LEU A 17 4.48 8.67 -2.96
N VAL A 18 5.71 8.38 -2.58
CA VAL A 18 6.04 7.38 -1.56
C VAL A 18 6.16 8.04 -0.18
N SER A 19 5.40 7.55 0.81
CA SER A 19 5.32 8.08 2.18
C SER A 19 5.09 9.59 2.24
N PRO A 20 4.09 10.12 1.51
CA PRO A 20 3.97 11.55 1.26
C PRO A 20 3.28 12.32 2.39
N THR A 21 2.76 11.65 3.41
CA THR A 21 1.92 12.23 4.48
C THR A 21 2.48 13.49 5.12
N PRO A 22 3.78 13.59 5.49
CA PRO A 22 4.34 14.80 6.09
C PRO A 22 4.36 16.01 5.14
N PHE A 23 4.22 15.77 3.83
CA PHE A 23 4.37 16.77 2.77
C PHE A 23 3.06 17.10 2.04
N VAL A 24 1.91 16.65 2.54
CA VAL A 24 0.61 16.85 1.88
C VAL A 24 0.33 18.31 1.48
N PRO A 25 0.57 19.35 2.32
CA PRO A 25 0.35 20.72 1.90
C PRO A 25 1.25 21.18 0.74
N GLN A 26 2.49 20.69 0.68
CA GLN A 26 3.44 21.00 -0.39
C GLN A 26 3.05 20.27 -1.69
N ILE A 27 2.62 19.02 -1.56
CA ILE A 27 2.16 18.18 -2.67
C ILE A 27 0.92 18.82 -3.33
N ILE A 28 -0.07 19.25 -2.55
CA ILE A 28 -1.26 19.92 -3.06
C ILE A 28 -0.86 21.15 -3.88
N ARG A 29 -0.01 22.04 -3.33
CA ARG A 29 0.47 23.21 -4.07
C ARG A 29 1.21 22.85 -5.36
N ALA A 30 2.01 21.79 -5.34
CA ALA A 30 2.72 21.32 -6.53
C ALA A 30 1.77 20.76 -7.58
N LEU A 31 0.74 20.03 -7.15
CA LEU A 31 -0.28 19.46 -8.03
C LEU A 31 -1.23 20.53 -8.59
N ASP A 32 -1.58 21.57 -7.84
CA ASP A 32 -2.35 22.72 -8.35
C ASP A 32 -1.69 23.33 -9.60
N ILE A 33 -0.36 23.45 -9.57
CA ILE A 33 0.43 23.99 -10.68
C ILE A 33 0.60 22.98 -11.82
N ALA A 34 0.80 21.69 -11.48
CA ALA A 34 1.09 20.64 -12.45
C ALA A 34 -0.16 20.13 -13.17
N LYS A 35 -1.30 20.06 -12.47
CA LYS A 35 -2.51 19.37 -12.91
C LYS A 35 -3.05 19.78 -14.29
N PRO A 36 -3.01 21.06 -14.72
CA PRO A 36 -3.45 21.42 -16.06
C PRO A 36 -2.64 20.76 -17.20
N ARG A 37 -1.43 20.28 -16.90
CA ARG A 37 -0.51 19.65 -17.85
C ARG A 37 -0.19 18.18 -17.54
N LEU A 38 -0.60 17.68 -16.38
CA LEU A 38 -0.35 16.32 -15.94
C LEU A 38 -1.49 15.41 -16.40
N THR A 39 -1.17 14.44 -17.25
CA THR A 39 -2.14 13.50 -17.84
C THR A 39 -2.00 12.06 -17.36
N ILE A 40 -0.92 11.76 -16.62
CA ILE A 40 -0.68 10.47 -15.99
C ILE A 40 -1.23 10.45 -14.57
N PRO A 41 -1.67 9.27 -14.04
CA PRO A 41 -2.24 9.16 -12.72
C PRO A 41 -1.26 9.56 -11.61
N VAL A 42 -1.79 10.17 -10.55
CA VAL A 42 -1.08 10.42 -9.31
C VAL A 42 -1.38 9.28 -8.33
N VAL A 43 -0.35 8.62 -7.85
CA VAL A 43 -0.39 7.49 -6.91
C VAL A 43 0.06 7.96 -5.53
N TYR A 44 -0.74 7.70 -4.51
CA TYR A 44 -0.41 7.97 -3.10
C TYR A 44 -0.10 6.67 -2.37
N ASN A 45 1.19 6.42 -2.10
CA ASN A 45 1.71 5.20 -1.51
C ASN A 45 2.02 5.42 -0.03
N THR A 46 1.26 4.78 0.86
CA THR A 46 1.25 5.06 2.29
C THR A 46 1.26 3.81 3.14
N GLY A 47 1.76 3.93 4.37
CA GLY A 47 1.68 2.89 5.40
C GLY A 47 0.28 2.62 5.96
N GLY A 48 -0.74 3.33 5.47
CA GLY A 48 -2.15 3.14 5.83
C GLY A 48 -2.59 3.81 7.12
N TYR A 49 -1.68 4.19 8.01
CA TYR A 49 -2.00 4.87 9.27
C TYR A 49 -2.20 6.38 9.04
N GLU A 50 -3.33 6.70 8.38
CA GLU A 50 -3.65 8.05 7.91
C GLU A 50 -4.88 8.62 8.62
N ARG A 51 -4.85 9.93 8.87
CA ARG A 51 -6.04 10.66 9.32
C ARG A 51 -6.98 10.90 8.15
N VAL A 52 -8.26 10.64 8.34
CA VAL A 52 -9.31 10.86 7.33
C VAL A 52 -9.33 12.30 6.84
N GLU A 53 -9.10 13.28 7.74
CA GLU A 53 -9.07 14.70 7.38
C GLU A 53 -7.92 15.02 6.42
N THR A 54 -6.75 14.39 6.59
CA THR A 54 -5.61 14.53 5.68
C THR A 54 -5.96 13.99 4.29
N LEU A 55 -6.62 12.84 4.24
CA LEU A 55 -7.06 12.25 2.97
C LEU A 55 -8.12 13.11 2.28
N ARG A 56 -9.05 13.70 3.03
CA ARG A 56 -10.04 14.63 2.46
C ARG A 56 -9.43 15.84 1.80
N ALA A 57 -8.32 16.36 2.34
CA ALA A 57 -7.58 17.44 1.71
C ALA A 57 -6.96 17.05 0.36
N LEU A 58 -6.76 15.76 0.11
CA LEU A 58 -6.24 15.20 -1.14
C LEU A 58 -7.32 14.86 -2.17
N GLU A 59 -8.60 15.09 -1.86
CA GLU A 59 -9.70 14.78 -2.76
C GLU A 59 -9.55 15.52 -4.11
N GLY A 60 -9.60 14.76 -5.18
CA GLY A 60 -9.41 15.29 -6.53
C GLY A 60 -7.95 15.44 -6.97
N TYR A 61 -6.96 15.23 -6.10
CA TYR A 61 -5.53 15.26 -6.46
C TYR A 61 -4.95 13.89 -6.73
N VAL A 62 -5.45 12.86 -6.07
CA VAL A 62 -4.96 11.49 -6.14
C VAL A 62 -5.91 10.61 -6.95
N ASP A 63 -5.35 9.84 -7.86
CA ASP A 63 -6.11 8.91 -8.71
C ASP A 63 -6.06 7.48 -8.16
N ILE A 64 -4.92 7.07 -7.63
CA ILE A 64 -4.71 5.71 -7.12
C ILE A 64 -4.11 5.78 -5.71
N TYR A 65 -4.73 5.10 -4.76
CA TYR A 65 -4.19 4.90 -3.43
C TYR A 65 -3.57 3.52 -3.27
N LEU A 66 -2.39 3.46 -2.64
CA LEU A 66 -1.67 2.23 -2.28
C LEU A 66 -1.46 2.16 -0.76
N PRO A 67 -2.52 1.96 0.04
CA PRO A 67 -2.37 1.82 1.48
C PRO A 67 -1.86 0.43 1.85
N ASP A 68 -0.94 0.36 2.83
CA ASP A 68 -0.67 -0.88 3.54
C ASP A 68 -1.75 -1.10 4.62
N VAL A 69 -2.24 -2.34 4.76
CA VAL A 69 -2.96 -2.79 5.95
C VAL A 69 -2.10 -3.89 6.58
N LYS A 70 -1.30 -3.50 7.58
CA LYS A 70 -0.17 -4.34 8.06
C LYS A 70 -0.56 -5.32 9.14
N TYR A 71 -1.42 -4.92 10.07
CA TYR A 71 -1.76 -5.67 11.28
C TYR A 71 -3.26 -5.63 11.54
N TYR A 72 -3.79 -6.74 12.05
CA TYR A 72 -5.13 -6.79 12.64
C TYR A 72 -5.06 -6.58 14.16
N SER A 73 -4.10 -7.25 14.83
CA SER A 73 -3.90 -7.16 16.28
C SER A 73 -3.28 -5.81 16.67
N ASP A 74 -3.87 -5.16 17.67
CA ASP A 74 -3.36 -3.89 18.20
C ASP A 74 -2.03 -4.11 18.94
N GLU A 75 -1.89 -5.26 19.64
CA GLU A 75 -0.64 -5.63 20.32
C GLU A 75 0.52 -5.72 19.32
N LEU A 76 0.29 -6.39 18.18
CA LEU A 76 1.30 -6.54 17.14
C LEU A 76 1.64 -5.17 16.51
N ALA A 77 0.65 -4.33 16.28
CA ALA A 77 0.83 -2.99 15.73
C ALA A 77 1.65 -2.08 16.66
N VAL A 78 1.38 -2.15 17.96
CA VAL A 78 2.14 -1.41 18.98
C VAL A 78 3.56 -1.94 19.08
N GLU A 79 3.73 -3.26 19.15
CA GLU A 79 5.07 -3.90 19.27
C GLU A 79 5.97 -3.58 18.08
N LEU A 80 5.46 -3.73 16.85
CA LEU A 80 6.28 -3.63 15.64
C LEU A 80 6.34 -2.24 15.02
N SER A 81 5.35 -1.39 15.28
CA SER A 81 5.25 -0.08 14.62
C SER A 81 4.90 1.08 15.55
N GLN A 82 4.73 0.83 16.86
CA GLN A 82 4.31 1.83 17.84
C GLN A 82 3.02 2.57 17.39
N ALA A 83 2.10 1.86 16.75
CA ALA A 83 0.89 2.41 16.15
C ALA A 83 -0.37 1.84 16.84
N PRO A 84 -0.81 2.42 17.96
CA PRO A 84 -2.05 1.99 18.62
C PRO A 84 -3.26 2.24 17.71
N HIS A 85 -4.26 1.35 17.79
CA HIS A 85 -5.49 1.41 16.96
C HIS A 85 -5.21 1.42 15.46
N TYR A 86 -4.10 0.75 15.04
CA TYR A 86 -3.66 0.74 13.65
C TYR A 86 -4.74 0.23 12.71
N PHE A 87 -5.32 -0.93 13.03
CA PHE A 87 -6.27 -1.59 12.12
C PHE A 87 -7.49 -0.72 11.85
N GLU A 88 -8.11 -0.19 12.90
CA GLU A 88 -9.28 0.68 12.76
C GLU A 88 -8.94 1.95 11.96
N THR A 89 -7.82 2.58 12.28
CA THR A 89 -7.34 3.78 11.58
C THR A 89 -7.11 3.49 10.09
N ALA A 90 -6.40 2.41 9.76
CA ALA A 90 -6.13 2.01 8.39
C ALA A 90 -7.41 1.67 7.61
N MET A 91 -8.35 0.95 8.23
CA MET A 91 -9.62 0.60 7.59
C MET A 91 -10.51 1.83 7.34
N ASN A 92 -10.48 2.84 8.21
CA ASN A 92 -11.19 4.10 8.01
C ASN A 92 -10.50 4.96 6.92
N ALA A 93 -9.18 4.95 6.87
CA ALA A 93 -8.41 5.56 5.78
C ALA A 93 -8.74 4.93 4.42
N VAL A 94 -8.74 3.59 4.33
CA VAL A 94 -9.12 2.88 3.10
C VAL A 94 -10.56 3.21 2.68
N ALA A 95 -11.50 3.29 3.63
CA ALA A 95 -12.88 3.67 3.32
C ALA A 95 -12.98 5.06 2.70
N GLU A 96 -12.22 6.03 3.21
CA GLU A 96 -12.16 7.37 2.63
C GLU A 96 -11.50 7.37 1.25
N MET A 97 -10.43 6.59 1.05
CA MET A 97 -9.78 6.42 -0.25
C MET A 97 -10.72 5.83 -1.30
N VAL A 98 -11.50 4.81 -0.92
CA VAL A 98 -12.54 4.21 -1.79
C VAL A 98 -13.64 5.22 -2.08
N ARG A 99 -14.08 6.02 -1.11
CA ARG A 99 -15.06 7.10 -1.33
C ARG A 99 -14.60 8.08 -2.41
N GLN A 100 -13.31 8.45 -2.41
CA GLN A 100 -12.75 9.42 -3.36
C GLN A 100 -12.54 8.85 -4.76
N THR A 101 -12.07 7.61 -4.85
CA THR A 101 -11.68 7.02 -6.13
C THR A 101 -12.74 6.12 -6.76
N GLY A 102 -13.69 5.62 -5.97
CA GLY A 102 -14.63 4.59 -6.41
C GLY A 102 -13.97 3.22 -6.61
N SER A 103 -14.65 2.34 -7.32
CA SER A 103 -14.12 1.02 -7.69
C SER A 103 -12.96 1.14 -8.68
N PRO A 104 -12.06 0.13 -8.74
CA PRO A 104 -10.94 0.13 -9.66
C PRO A 104 -11.39 0.34 -11.12
N ALA A 105 -10.76 1.30 -11.80
CA ALA A 105 -11.03 1.62 -13.20
C ALA A 105 -9.75 1.52 -14.03
N PHE A 106 -9.84 0.74 -15.13
CA PHE A 106 -8.73 0.44 -16.01
C PHE A 106 -8.89 1.10 -17.39
N SER A 107 -7.76 1.35 -18.05
CA SER A 107 -7.68 1.64 -19.48
C SER A 107 -6.71 0.64 -20.10
N GLY A 108 -7.23 -0.36 -20.83
CA GLY A 108 -6.48 -1.56 -21.15
C GLY A 108 -6.04 -2.25 -19.85
N ASP A 109 -4.77 -2.63 -19.77
CA ASP A 109 -4.18 -3.28 -18.57
C ASP A 109 -3.73 -2.29 -17.49
N MET A 110 -3.89 -0.99 -17.72
CA MET A 110 -3.40 0.05 -16.83
C MET A 110 -4.50 0.53 -15.88
N LEU A 111 -4.28 0.37 -14.56
CA LEU A 111 -5.14 0.98 -13.56
C LEU A 111 -5.03 2.52 -13.66
N LYS A 112 -6.16 3.19 -13.77
CA LYS A 112 -6.25 4.65 -13.85
C LYS A 112 -6.81 5.28 -12.59
N LYS A 113 -7.64 4.55 -11.85
CA LYS A 113 -8.27 5.05 -10.63
C LYS A 113 -8.61 3.89 -9.71
N GLY A 114 -8.51 4.09 -8.40
CA GLY A 114 -8.93 3.09 -7.43
C GLY A 114 -7.99 2.95 -6.23
N VAL A 115 -8.22 1.90 -5.45
CA VAL A 115 -7.42 1.56 -4.26
C VAL A 115 -6.83 0.16 -4.42
N ILE A 116 -5.53 0.03 -4.20
CA ILE A 116 -4.85 -1.27 -4.07
C ILE A 116 -4.40 -1.42 -2.62
N VAL A 117 -5.11 -2.20 -1.84
CA VAL A 117 -4.71 -2.54 -0.47
C VAL A 117 -3.56 -3.52 -0.52
N ARG A 118 -2.43 -3.18 0.12
CA ARG A 118 -1.26 -4.05 0.19
C ARG A 118 -1.15 -4.69 1.57
N HIS A 119 -0.79 -5.96 1.58
CA HIS A 119 -0.51 -6.69 2.82
C HIS A 119 0.75 -7.54 2.68
N LEU A 120 1.72 -7.33 3.57
CA LEU A 120 2.93 -8.13 3.67
C LEU A 120 2.74 -9.21 4.74
N VAL A 121 2.82 -10.46 4.34
CA VAL A 121 2.76 -11.59 5.29
C VAL A 121 4.02 -11.61 6.14
N LEU A 122 3.85 -11.58 7.47
CA LEU A 122 4.95 -11.66 8.41
C LEU A 122 5.17 -13.10 8.89
N PRO A 123 6.45 -13.52 9.09
CA PRO A 123 6.75 -14.82 9.67
C PRO A 123 6.08 -14.95 11.05
N TYR A 124 5.56 -16.15 11.34
CA TYR A 124 4.87 -16.47 12.58
C TYR A 124 3.46 -15.87 12.73
N HIS A 125 3.16 -14.78 12.03
CA HIS A 125 1.92 -14.00 12.19
C HIS A 125 0.89 -14.20 11.06
N TYR A 126 0.91 -15.35 10.34
CA TYR A 126 -0.04 -15.62 9.25
C TYR A 126 -1.52 -15.58 9.70
N ARG A 127 -1.82 -15.87 10.98
CA ARG A 127 -3.20 -15.78 11.50
C ARG A 127 -3.69 -14.35 11.55
N ASP A 128 -2.83 -13.41 11.91
CA ASP A 128 -3.11 -11.98 11.84
C ASP A 128 -3.37 -11.55 10.40
N SER A 129 -2.55 -12.04 9.46
CA SER A 129 -2.75 -11.84 8.02
C SER A 129 -4.11 -12.34 7.53
N VAL A 130 -4.55 -13.52 7.99
CA VAL A 130 -5.87 -14.08 7.65
C VAL A 130 -6.99 -13.16 8.12
N GLU A 131 -6.91 -12.63 9.34
CA GLU A 131 -7.92 -11.68 9.86
C GLU A 131 -7.91 -10.37 9.09
N VAL A 132 -6.73 -9.79 8.76
CA VAL A 132 -6.65 -8.61 7.89
C VAL A 132 -7.38 -8.85 6.58
N ILE A 133 -7.06 -9.96 5.89
CA ILE A 133 -7.61 -10.29 4.57
C ILE A 133 -9.14 -10.44 4.65
N LYS A 134 -9.62 -11.21 5.62
CA LYS A 134 -11.05 -11.42 5.85
C LYS A 134 -11.79 -10.09 6.05
N ARG A 135 -11.29 -9.21 6.93
CA ARG A 135 -11.93 -7.92 7.23
C ARG A 135 -11.90 -6.96 6.05
N VAL A 136 -10.81 -6.96 5.27
CA VAL A 136 -10.74 -6.17 4.04
C VAL A 136 -11.78 -6.66 3.04
N GLY A 137 -11.89 -7.98 2.84
CA GLY A 137 -12.91 -8.59 1.96
C GLY A 137 -14.34 -8.28 2.41
N GLU A 138 -14.65 -8.46 3.69
CA GLU A 138 -15.97 -8.17 4.27
C GLU A 138 -16.38 -6.71 4.10
N ARG A 139 -15.43 -5.76 4.24
CA ARG A 139 -15.75 -4.33 4.21
C ARG A 139 -15.72 -3.73 2.82
N PHE A 140 -14.82 -4.16 1.95
CA PHE A 140 -14.58 -3.49 0.67
C PHE A 140 -14.83 -4.39 -0.55
N GLY A 141 -14.61 -5.70 -0.46
CA GLY A 141 -14.82 -6.66 -1.55
C GLY A 141 -14.25 -6.15 -2.89
N LYS A 142 -15.10 -6.11 -3.92
CA LYS A 142 -14.75 -5.66 -5.28
C LYS A 142 -14.40 -4.17 -5.43
N HIS A 143 -14.56 -3.37 -4.38
CA HIS A 143 -14.23 -1.94 -4.43
C HIS A 143 -12.75 -1.64 -4.24
N VAL A 144 -11.95 -2.66 -3.92
CA VAL A 144 -10.49 -2.56 -3.84
C VAL A 144 -9.84 -3.69 -4.63
N LEU A 145 -8.63 -3.46 -5.10
CA LEU A 145 -7.70 -4.54 -5.45
C LEU A 145 -6.88 -4.89 -4.23
N PHE A 146 -6.49 -6.15 -4.12
CA PHE A 146 -5.67 -6.62 -3.01
C PHE A 146 -4.31 -7.10 -3.51
N SER A 147 -3.23 -6.67 -2.86
CA SER A 147 -1.87 -7.10 -3.17
C SER A 147 -1.28 -7.86 -1.99
N LEU A 148 -1.23 -9.21 -2.12
CA LEU A 148 -0.60 -10.08 -1.13
C LEU A 148 0.88 -10.22 -1.43
N MET A 149 1.73 -9.75 -0.50
CA MET A 149 3.18 -9.72 -0.67
C MET A 149 3.86 -10.82 0.16
N SER A 150 4.82 -11.52 -0.44
CA SER A 150 5.62 -12.59 0.17
C SER A 150 7.07 -12.20 0.44
N GLN A 151 7.45 -10.97 0.08
CA GLN A 151 8.85 -10.52 0.01
C GLN A 151 9.48 -10.09 1.35
N TYR A 152 8.92 -10.56 2.48
CA TYR A 152 9.51 -10.24 3.78
C TYR A 152 10.95 -10.75 3.89
N THR A 153 11.85 -9.84 4.26
CA THR A 153 13.24 -10.14 4.61
C THR A 153 13.56 -9.46 5.94
N PRO A 154 14.18 -10.15 6.91
CA PRO A 154 14.58 -9.55 8.18
C PRO A 154 15.56 -8.41 7.98
N PHE A 155 15.20 -7.22 8.45
CA PHE A 155 16.05 -6.03 8.34
C PHE A 155 16.12 -5.30 9.68
N TRP A 156 17.29 -4.71 10.00
CA TRP A 156 17.54 -3.93 11.20
C TRP A 156 17.04 -4.63 12.48
N LYS A 157 16.20 -4.00 13.29
CA LYS A 157 15.67 -4.54 14.56
C LYS A 157 14.88 -5.86 14.41
N ALA A 158 14.34 -6.15 13.25
CA ALA A 158 13.66 -7.42 13.00
C ALA A 158 14.60 -8.64 13.17
N LYS A 159 15.91 -8.45 13.01
CA LYS A 159 16.92 -9.49 13.24
C LYS A 159 17.07 -9.86 14.71
N ASP A 160 16.70 -8.98 15.64
CA ASP A 160 16.78 -9.18 17.07
C ASP A 160 15.52 -9.89 17.62
N ILE A 161 14.48 -10.03 16.81
CA ILE A 161 13.21 -10.68 17.16
C ILE A 161 13.21 -12.09 16.57
N PRO A 162 13.36 -13.15 17.38
CA PRO A 162 13.51 -14.53 16.88
C PRO A 162 12.42 -14.96 15.89
N GLN A 163 11.17 -14.56 16.14
CA GLN A 163 10.02 -14.89 15.29
C GLN A 163 10.11 -14.23 13.91
N LEU A 164 10.72 -13.04 13.82
CA LEU A 164 10.84 -12.25 12.59
C LEU A 164 12.20 -12.44 11.91
N ASN A 165 13.18 -13.06 12.58
CA ASN A 165 14.52 -13.27 12.00
C ASN A 165 14.58 -14.46 11.04
N ARG A 166 13.61 -14.56 10.13
CA ARG A 166 13.54 -15.55 9.06
C ARG A 166 12.59 -15.06 7.94
N ARG A 167 12.66 -15.67 6.79
CA ARG A 167 11.64 -15.49 5.74
C ARG A 167 10.37 -16.27 6.09
N ILE A 168 9.26 -15.90 5.49
CA ILE A 168 7.99 -16.65 5.59
C ILE A 168 8.15 -18.05 5.00
N THR A 169 7.43 -19.01 5.54
CA THR A 169 7.34 -20.37 5.02
C THR A 169 6.27 -20.46 3.92
N THR A 170 6.33 -21.54 3.12
CA THR A 170 5.28 -21.85 2.13
C THR A 170 3.92 -22.01 2.79
N PHE A 171 3.90 -22.62 3.98
CA PHE A 171 2.67 -22.83 4.74
C PHE A 171 2.02 -21.50 5.15
N GLU A 172 2.79 -20.58 5.71
CA GLU A 172 2.29 -19.26 6.14
C GLU A 172 1.72 -18.46 4.97
N TYR A 173 2.45 -18.41 3.86
CA TYR A 173 1.98 -17.72 2.65
C TYR A 173 0.73 -18.37 2.06
N ARG A 174 0.69 -19.72 2.00
CA ARG A 174 -0.47 -20.43 1.48
C ARG A 174 -1.71 -20.17 2.32
N LYS A 175 -1.59 -20.12 3.66
CA LYS A 175 -2.72 -19.77 4.54
C LYS A 175 -3.28 -18.38 4.29
N ALA A 176 -2.41 -17.40 4.06
CA ALA A 176 -2.85 -16.06 3.66
C ALA A 176 -3.49 -16.06 2.26
N LEU A 177 -2.92 -16.80 1.31
CA LEU A 177 -3.45 -16.90 -0.05
C LEU A 177 -4.83 -17.59 -0.08
N ASP A 178 -5.01 -18.68 0.68
CA ASP A 178 -6.30 -19.36 0.84
C ASP A 178 -7.36 -18.35 1.33
N ALA A 179 -7.01 -17.52 2.32
CA ALA A 179 -7.91 -16.49 2.85
C ALA A 179 -8.28 -15.42 1.80
N VAL A 180 -7.36 -15.05 0.90
CA VAL A 180 -7.68 -14.11 -0.21
C VAL A 180 -8.73 -14.71 -1.14
N TYR A 181 -8.59 -15.99 -1.51
CA TYR A 181 -9.58 -16.68 -2.36
C TYR A 181 -10.94 -16.83 -1.65
N GLU A 182 -10.94 -17.22 -0.37
CA GLU A 182 -12.16 -17.34 0.43
C GLU A 182 -12.88 -16.00 0.60
N ALA A 183 -12.14 -14.89 0.72
CA ALA A 183 -12.69 -13.54 0.81
C ALA A 183 -13.14 -12.98 -0.55
N GLY A 184 -12.89 -13.67 -1.66
CA GLY A 184 -13.25 -13.22 -3.01
C GLY A 184 -12.55 -11.94 -3.44
N LEU A 185 -11.35 -11.68 -2.91
CA LEU A 185 -10.55 -10.51 -3.26
C LEU A 185 -9.79 -10.75 -4.56
N GLU A 186 -9.86 -9.77 -5.46
CA GLU A 186 -9.12 -9.75 -6.72
C GLU A 186 -7.87 -8.87 -6.61
N GLY A 187 -6.84 -9.16 -7.40
CA GLY A 187 -5.65 -8.31 -7.47
C GLY A 187 -4.35 -9.07 -7.71
N PHE A 188 -3.31 -8.71 -6.98
CA PHE A 188 -1.94 -9.15 -7.26
C PHE A 188 -1.44 -10.11 -6.18
N MET A 189 -1.11 -11.33 -6.61
CA MET A 189 -0.53 -12.36 -5.74
C MET A 189 0.91 -12.60 -6.19
N GLN A 190 1.88 -12.25 -5.32
CA GLN A 190 3.28 -12.47 -5.67
C GLN A 190 3.64 -13.96 -5.63
N GLU A 191 4.23 -14.46 -6.70
CA GLU A 191 4.91 -15.75 -6.67
C GLU A 191 6.18 -15.66 -5.80
N ARG A 192 6.50 -16.74 -5.07
CA ARG A 192 7.68 -16.78 -4.17
C ARG A 192 9.03 -16.54 -4.85
N SER A 193 9.10 -16.70 -6.18
CA SER A 193 10.30 -16.44 -6.98
C SER A 193 10.72 -14.96 -6.99
N SER A 194 9.82 -14.04 -6.65
CA SER A 194 10.07 -12.59 -6.66
C SER A 194 10.70 -12.03 -5.38
N ALA A 195 10.92 -12.85 -4.34
CA ALA A 195 11.60 -12.42 -3.11
C ALA A 195 13.13 -12.42 -3.28
N ARG A 196 13.67 -11.48 -4.07
CA ARG A 196 15.12 -11.25 -4.22
C ARG A 196 15.53 -9.97 -3.52
N GLU A 197 16.73 -9.94 -2.92
CA GLU A 197 17.32 -8.75 -2.29
C GLU A 197 17.50 -7.58 -3.28
N GLU A 198 17.55 -7.89 -4.57
CA GLU A 198 17.73 -6.95 -5.69
C GLU A 198 16.60 -5.91 -5.84
N TYR A 199 15.45 -6.07 -5.13
CA TYR A 199 14.34 -5.12 -5.17
C TYR A 199 14.37 -4.08 -4.04
N THR A 200 15.40 -4.07 -3.20
CA THR A 200 15.64 -2.98 -2.25
C THR A 200 16.53 -1.96 -2.96
N PRO A 201 16.01 -0.77 -3.36
CA PRO A 201 16.85 0.22 -4.00
C PRO A 201 17.95 0.68 -3.04
N ASP A 202 19.16 0.84 -3.54
CA ASP A 202 20.22 1.52 -2.82
C ASP A 202 19.78 2.97 -2.59
N PHE A 203 19.71 3.39 -1.32
CA PHE A 203 19.42 4.77 -0.95
C PHE A 203 20.67 5.64 -1.12
N ASP A 204 21.11 5.81 -2.36
CA ASP A 204 22.33 6.55 -2.70
C ASP A 204 22.11 8.04 -3.03
N LEU A 205 20.87 8.52 -2.89
CA LEU A 205 20.45 9.89 -3.23
C LEU A 205 20.75 10.29 -4.70
N SER A 206 21.07 9.34 -5.57
CA SER A 206 21.29 9.63 -6.99
C SER A 206 19.96 10.04 -7.65
N GLY A 207 19.89 11.26 -8.11
CA GLY A 207 18.72 11.80 -8.82
C GLY A 207 17.93 12.88 -8.05
N ILE A 208 18.50 13.42 -6.96
CA ILE A 208 18.00 14.64 -6.30
C ILE A 208 18.80 15.84 -6.77
#